data_6c54f0288dea12bbb83e62dd1fe3fe52
#
_entry.id   6c54f0288dea12bbb83e62dd1fe3fe52
#
_cell.length_a   1.000
_cell.length_b   1.000
_cell.length_c   1.000
_cell.angle_alpha   90.00
_cell.angle_beta   90.00
_cell.angle_gamma   90.00
#
_symmetry.space_group_name_H-M   'P 1'
#
loop_
_entity.id
_entity.type
_entity.pdbx_description
1 polymer ?
#
loop_
_entity_poly.entity_id
_entity_poly.type
_entity_poly.pdbx_seq_one_letter_code
_entity_poly.pdbx_strand_id
1 'polypeptide(L)'
;GTNEQIKKNLVGAGNDAVNVQLYQGDWPIDLQYQSLPDGVPEISDETLQEVVELPEVETASLYHTRNEYDAVYRGAKSLSNSVILGIDRNYLDVYGYQVTKGRGLTDKDYSEGRKVALIDKTTAASLFDNADVIGRTIEIKGEPFVVVGMVAKKAESQPVINSMEDYYRYMSDDQSGKIIIPDNVWPVIYQYDEPQNLVVRAKSTDDMTTAGEKAADILNAMLTVSDDTVKYKGEDLLEQATQIQEISNSTNQQLIWIASISLLVGGIGVMNIMLVSVTERTGEIGLKKALGARKRRILTQFLTEAAVLTLLGGIIGVLGGIALAYIISKVSAVPVAISGVSIVIAVLFSTLIGIIFGLIPSVKAANMNPIEALRHE
;
A
#
# COMPACT_ATOMS: atom_id res chain seq x y z
N GLY A 1 -18.33 -4.42 4.71
CA GLY A 1 -17.16 -4.70 5.50
C GLY A 1 -15.86 -4.41 4.80
N THR A 2 -14.78 -4.87 5.39
CA THR A 2 -13.41 -4.64 4.91
C THR A 2 -13.19 -5.19 3.50
N ASN A 3 -13.71 -6.40 3.20
CA ASN A 3 -13.61 -6.99 1.86
C ASN A 3 -14.34 -6.17 0.78
N GLU A 4 -15.47 -5.57 1.09
CA GLU A 4 -16.15 -4.65 0.15
C GLU A 4 -15.35 -3.37 -0.09
N GLN A 5 -14.67 -2.85 0.94
CA GLN A 5 -13.80 -1.69 0.80
C GLN A 5 -12.55 -2.02 -0.05
N ILE A 6 -11.95 -3.19 0.18
CA ILE A 6 -10.83 -3.69 -0.61
C ILE A 6 -11.25 -3.89 -2.07
N LYS A 7 -12.38 -4.57 -2.31
CA LYS A 7 -12.96 -4.71 -3.64
C LYS A 7 -13.19 -3.36 -4.29
N LYS A 8 -13.79 -2.41 -3.57
CA LYS A 8 -14.06 -1.06 -4.08
C LYS A 8 -12.79 -0.27 -4.40
N ASN A 9 -11.72 -0.45 -3.64
CA ASN A 9 -10.42 0.17 -3.89
C ASN A 9 -9.70 -0.49 -5.08
N LEU A 10 -9.82 -1.80 -5.25
CA LEU A 10 -9.31 -2.53 -6.42
C LEU A 10 -10.10 -2.21 -7.68
N VAL A 11 -11.44 -2.25 -7.60
CA VAL A 11 -12.39 -2.01 -8.71
C VAL A 11 -12.49 -0.55 -9.09
N GLY A 12 -12.49 0.35 -8.11
CA GLY A 12 -12.52 1.80 -8.36
C GLY A 12 -11.36 2.29 -9.20
N ALA A 13 -10.34 1.43 -9.38
CA ALA A 13 -9.19 1.66 -10.23
C ALA A 13 -9.36 1.04 -11.64
N GLY A 14 -10.50 0.41 -11.99
CA GLY A 14 -10.67 -0.31 -13.26
C GLY A 14 -9.62 -1.41 -13.44
N ASN A 15 -9.16 -2.02 -12.35
CA ASN A 15 -8.03 -2.93 -12.36
C ASN A 15 -8.49 -4.37 -12.12
N ASP A 16 -9.47 -4.82 -12.94
CA ASP A 16 -9.93 -6.22 -12.95
C ASP A 16 -8.96 -7.13 -13.72
N ALA A 17 -7.71 -6.68 -13.89
CA ALA A 17 -6.65 -7.42 -14.55
C ALA A 17 -5.97 -8.38 -13.58
N VAL A 18 -5.86 -9.64 -13.96
CA VAL A 18 -5.19 -10.72 -13.23
C VAL A 18 -4.01 -11.19 -14.06
N ASN A 19 -2.81 -11.11 -13.49
CA ASN A 19 -1.62 -11.67 -14.12
C ASN A 19 -1.58 -13.19 -13.93
N VAL A 20 -1.26 -13.90 -14.98
CA VAL A 20 -1.00 -15.34 -14.94
C VAL A 20 0.43 -15.57 -15.39
N GLN A 21 1.27 -15.97 -14.45
CA GLN A 21 2.72 -16.09 -14.64
C GLN A 21 3.21 -17.48 -14.27
N LEU A 22 4.40 -17.83 -14.75
CA LEU A 22 5.04 -19.09 -14.43
C LEU A 22 5.70 -19.00 -13.05
N TYR A 23 5.42 -19.98 -12.20
CA TYR A 23 5.97 -20.12 -10.85
C TYR A 23 6.78 -21.42 -10.73
N GLN A 24 7.77 -21.39 -9.84
CA GLN A 24 8.40 -22.60 -9.32
C GLN A 24 8.16 -22.64 -7.81
N GLY A 25 7.35 -23.57 -7.36
CA GLY A 25 6.82 -23.57 -6.00
C GLY A 25 5.92 -22.35 -5.72
N ASP A 26 6.31 -21.54 -4.75
CA ASP A 26 5.56 -20.32 -4.36
C ASP A 26 6.15 -19.02 -4.93
N TRP A 27 7.21 -19.12 -5.74
CA TRP A 27 7.89 -17.94 -6.27
C TRP A 27 7.71 -17.84 -7.78
N PRO A 28 7.42 -16.65 -8.33
CA PRO A 28 7.40 -16.43 -9.76
C PRO A 28 8.80 -16.65 -10.33
N ILE A 29 8.89 -17.28 -11.50
CA ILE A 29 10.15 -17.47 -12.20
C ILE A 29 10.60 -16.12 -12.75
N ASP A 30 11.75 -15.66 -12.31
CA ASP A 30 12.39 -14.45 -12.81
C ASP A 30 13.51 -14.84 -13.79
N LEU A 31 13.22 -14.72 -15.07
CA LEU A 31 14.15 -15.04 -16.15
C LEU A 31 15.36 -14.09 -16.24
N GLN A 32 15.43 -13.06 -15.42
CA GLN A 32 16.64 -12.26 -15.24
C GLN A 32 17.73 -13.04 -14.49
N TYR A 33 17.35 -13.89 -13.56
CA TYR A 33 18.25 -14.61 -12.67
C TYR A 33 18.18 -16.13 -12.79
N GLN A 34 17.15 -16.65 -13.45
CA GLN A 34 16.89 -18.07 -13.58
C GLN A 34 16.81 -18.47 -15.05
N SER A 35 17.20 -19.70 -15.36
CA SER A 35 16.97 -20.27 -16.68
C SER A 35 15.53 -20.72 -16.82
N LEU A 36 14.99 -20.62 -18.04
CA LEU A 36 13.71 -21.18 -18.35
C LEU A 36 13.72 -22.71 -18.13
N PRO A 37 12.75 -23.28 -17.38
CA PRO A 37 12.63 -24.73 -17.26
C PRO A 37 12.29 -25.37 -18.60
N ASP A 38 12.90 -26.54 -18.86
CA ASP A 38 12.59 -27.33 -20.06
C ASP A 38 11.12 -27.76 -20.05
N GLY A 39 10.47 -27.71 -21.20
CA GLY A 39 9.08 -28.16 -21.37
C GLY A 39 8.02 -27.07 -21.14
N VAL A 40 8.41 -25.80 -21.14
CA VAL A 40 7.51 -24.65 -21.15
C VAL A 40 7.45 -24.10 -22.57
N PRO A 41 6.38 -24.36 -23.34
CA PRO A 41 6.25 -23.82 -24.69
C PRO A 41 5.77 -22.36 -24.68
N GLU A 42 5.93 -21.67 -25.83
CA GLU A 42 5.26 -20.40 -26.07
C GLU A 42 3.73 -20.59 -26.05
N ILE A 43 3.01 -19.55 -25.60
CA ILE A 43 1.55 -19.58 -25.61
C ILE A 43 1.04 -19.30 -27.00
N SER A 44 0.31 -20.26 -27.59
CA SER A 44 -0.24 -20.12 -28.94
C SER A 44 -1.47 -19.20 -28.97
N ASP A 45 -1.78 -18.66 -30.17
CA ASP A 45 -3.01 -17.89 -30.37
C ASP A 45 -4.27 -18.73 -30.09
N GLU A 46 -4.24 -20.04 -30.29
CA GLU A 46 -5.33 -20.96 -30.00
C GLU A 46 -5.55 -21.05 -28.47
N THR A 47 -4.47 -21.21 -27.71
CA THR A 47 -4.53 -21.22 -26.24
C THR A 47 -5.03 -19.89 -25.69
N LEU A 48 -4.57 -18.77 -26.26
CA LEU A 48 -5.09 -17.46 -25.88
C LEU A 48 -6.59 -17.33 -26.15
N GLN A 49 -7.06 -17.86 -27.30
CA GLN A 49 -8.47 -17.85 -27.64
C GLN A 49 -9.32 -18.68 -26.65
N GLU A 50 -8.83 -19.85 -26.23
CA GLU A 50 -9.50 -20.65 -25.19
C GLU A 50 -9.68 -19.87 -23.89
N VAL A 51 -8.67 -19.08 -23.49
CA VAL A 51 -8.77 -18.22 -22.31
C VAL A 51 -9.81 -17.11 -22.51
N VAL A 52 -9.83 -16.48 -23.67
CA VAL A 52 -10.80 -15.39 -23.96
C VAL A 52 -12.25 -15.92 -23.98
N GLU A 53 -12.45 -17.19 -24.33
CA GLU A 53 -13.78 -17.81 -24.33
C GLU A 53 -14.31 -18.19 -22.95
N LEU A 54 -13.50 -18.08 -21.90
CA LEU A 54 -13.95 -18.33 -20.53
C LEU A 54 -15.08 -17.35 -20.13
N PRO A 55 -16.14 -17.83 -19.46
CA PRO A 55 -17.27 -16.99 -19.05
C PRO A 55 -16.90 -15.81 -18.17
N GLU A 56 -15.87 -15.95 -17.35
CA GLU A 56 -15.39 -14.97 -16.38
C GLU A 56 -14.48 -13.91 -17.01
N VAL A 57 -13.95 -14.16 -18.20
CA VAL A 57 -12.98 -13.31 -18.88
C VAL A 57 -13.67 -12.35 -19.84
N GLU A 58 -13.32 -11.07 -19.77
CA GLU A 58 -13.74 -10.04 -20.72
C GLU A 58 -12.78 -9.98 -21.91
N THR A 59 -11.48 -9.96 -21.62
CA THR A 59 -10.41 -9.93 -22.64
C THR A 59 -9.11 -10.45 -22.01
N ALA A 60 -8.17 -10.80 -22.85
CA ALA A 60 -6.85 -11.26 -22.43
C ALA A 60 -5.76 -10.73 -23.35
N SER A 61 -4.51 -10.77 -22.88
CA SER A 61 -3.34 -10.28 -23.60
C SER A 61 -2.10 -11.05 -23.17
N LEU A 62 -1.21 -11.28 -24.12
CA LEU A 62 0.10 -11.84 -23.89
C LEU A 62 1.15 -10.73 -23.78
N TYR A 63 2.13 -10.94 -22.90
CA TYR A 63 3.22 -9.99 -22.76
C TYR A 63 4.48 -10.65 -22.21
N HIS A 64 5.62 -10.06 -22.55
CA HIS A 64 6.89 -10.31 -21.88
C HIS A 64 7.20 -9.16 -20.92
N THR A 65 7.93 -9.45 -19.87
CA THR A 65 8.40 -8.42 -18.93
C THR A 65 9.80 -8.72 -18.44
N ARG A 66 10.59 -7.66 -18.25
CA ARG A 66 11.93 -7.77 -17.66
C ARG A 66 12.22 -6.52 -16.84
N ASN A 67 12.65 -6.75 -15.60
CA ASN A 67 13.22 -5.70 -14.79
C ASN A 67 14.71 -5.58 -15.12
N GLU A 68 15.18 -4.38 -15.42
CA GLU A 68 16.56 -4.16 -15.83
C GLU A 68 17.16 -2.98 -15.06
N TYR A 69 18.41 -3.14 -14.71
CA TYR A 69 19.23 -2.08 -14.10
C TYR A 69 20.22 -1.57 -15.14
N ASP A 70 20.28 -0.23 -15.29
CA ASP A 70 21.20 0.42 -16.23
C ASP A 70 21.25 -0.21 -17.63
N ALA A 71 20.10 -0.61 -18.17
CA ALA A 71 19.99 -1.24 -19.49
C ALA A 71 19.42 -0.32 -20.57
N VAL A 72 18.86 0.82 -20.18
CA VAL A 72 18.22 1.79 -21.09
C VAL A 72 18.96 3.10 -21.05
N TYR A 73 19.43 3.54 -22.23
CA TYR A 73 20.30 4.70 -22.38
C TYR A 73 19.77 5.69 -23.41
N ARG A 74 20.17 6.95 -23.23
CA ARG A 74 20.14 7.99 -24.26
C ARG A 74 21.38 8.86 -24.13
N GLY A 75 22.37 8.63 -24.98
CA GLY A 75 23.68 9.29 -24.87
C GLY A 75 24.37 8.93 -23.55
N ALA A 76 24.66 9.95 -22.74
CA ALA A 76 25.30 9.75 -21.43
C ALA A 76 24.30 9.50 -20.27
N LYS A 77 22.98 9.49 -20.53
CA LYS A 77 21.96 9.25 -19.50
C LYS A 77 21.50 7.82 -19.52
N SER A 78 21.28 7.25 -18.35
CA SER A 78 20.70 5.91 -18.17
C SER A 78 19.52 5.94 -17.21
N LEU A 79 18.68 4.91 -17.30
CA LEU A 79 17.68 4.59 -16.29
C LEU A 79 18.30 3.64 -15.27
N SER A 80 18.36 4.06 -14.01
CA SER A 80 18.86 3.19 -12.93
C SER A 80 18.00 1.92 -12.78
N ASN A 81 16.67 2.08 -12.89
CA ASN A 81 15.71 0.97 -12.86
C ASN A 81 14.71 1.14 -14.01
N SER A 82 14.45 0.07 -14.72
CA SER A 82 13.46 0.06 -15.80
C SER A 82 12.70 -1.25 -15.86
N VAL A 83 11.45 -1.17 -16.28
CA VAL A 83 10.61 -2.32 -16.66
C VAL A 83 10.42 -2.27 -18.16
N ILE A 84 10.93 -3.29 -18.86
CA ILE A 84 10.76 -3.43 -20.29
C ILE A 84 9.63 -4.42 -20.54
N LEU A 85 8.66 -4.02 -21.34
CA LEU A 85 7.47 -4.80 -21.67
C LEU A 85 7.41 -5.03 -23.17
N GLY A 86 7.41 -6.28 -23.60
CA GLY A 86 7.03 -6.69 -24.95
C GLY A 86 5.55 -7.04 -24.98
N ILE A 87 4.73 -6.32 -25.71
CA ILE A 87 3.28 -6.43 -25.60
C ILE A 87 2.61 -6.81 -26.91
N ASP A 88 1.50 -7.53 -26.83
CA ASP A 88 0.56 -7.71 -27.93
C ASP A 88 -0.33 -6.46 -28.14
N ARG A 89 -1.30 -6.57 -29.06
CA ARG A 89 -2.18 -5.43 -29.41
C ARG A 89 -3.16 -5.04 -28.32
N ASN A 90 -3.52 -5.97 -27.44
CA ASN A 90 -4.59 -5.80 -26.44
C ASN A 90 -4.08 -5.30 -25.09
N TYR A 91 -2.79 -5.44 -24.82
CA TYR A 91 -2.20 -5.17 -23.51
C TYR A 91 -2.53 -3.79 -22.93
N LEU A 92 -2.38 -2.73 -23.75
CA LEU A 92 -2.64 -1.37 -23.29
C LEU A 92 -4.09 -1.21 -22.82
N ASP A 93 -5.01 -1.85 -23.51
CA ASP A 93 -6.42 -1.78 -23.15
C ASP A 93 -6.70 -2.64 -21.90
N VAL A 94 -6.17 -3.85 -21.83
CA VAL A 94 -6.33 -4.74 -20.67
C VAL A 94 -5.86 -4.08 -19.37
N TYR A 95 -4.72 -3.42 -19.40
CA TYR A 95 -4.17 -2.71 -18.23
C TYR A 95 -4.67 -1.28 -18.04
N GLY A 96 -5.56 -0.80 -18.92
CA GLY A 96 -6.09 0.55 -18.84
C GLY A 96 -5.06 1.65 -19.10
N TYR A 97 -4.08 1.39 -19.96
CA TYR A 97 -3.16 2.42 -20.43
C TYR A 97 -3.79 3.27 -21.54
N GLN A 98 -3.42 4.52 -21.60
CA GLN A 98 -3.75 5.43 -22.68
C GLN A 98 -2.51 6.14 -23.21
N VAL A 99 -2.49 6.41 -24.52
CA VAL A 99 -1.46 7.24 -25.12
C VAL A 99 -1.74 8.70 -24.81
N THR A 100 -0.81 9.34 -24.14
CA THR A 100 -0.93 10.76 -23.72
C THR A 100 -0.27 11.72 -24.70
N LYS A 101 0.73 11.24 -25.46
CA LYS A 101 1.44 12.02 -26.47
C LYS A 101 1.94 11.11 -27.58
N GLY A 102 1.95 11.59 -28.82
CA GLY A 102 2.37 10.80 -29.97
C GLY A 102 1.32 9.80 -30.42
N ARG A 103 1.72 8.57 -30.74
CA ARG A 103 0.84 7.48 -31.17
C ARG A 103 1.10 6.18 -30.39
N GLY A 104 0.13 5.29 -30.39
CA GLY A 104 0.29 3.90 -29.93
C GLY A 104 1.08 3.03 -30.93
N LEU A 105 1.24 1.76 -30.55
CA LEU A 105 1.75 0.73 -31.46
C LEU A 105 0.69 0.42 -32.52
N THR A 106 1.13 0.27 -33.76
CA THR A 106 0.25 0.02 -34.91
C THR A 106 0.48 -1.38 -35.46
N ASP A 107 -0.46 -1.90 -36.26
CA ASP A 107 -0.30 -3.20 -36.94
C ASP A 107 0.97 -3.27 -37.80
N LYS A 108 1.41 -2.16 -38.37
CA LYS A 108 2.68 -2.09 -39.11
C LYS A 108 3.89 -2.28 -38.23
N ASP A 109 3.84 -1.80 -36.98
CA ASP A 109 4.95 -1.97 -36.04
C ASP A 109 5.15 -3.45 -35.71
N TYR A 110 4.05 -4.19 -35.57
CA TYR A 110 4.09 -5.65 -35.41
C TYR A 110 4.47 -6.39 -36.71
N SER A 111 3.78 -6.12 -37.79
CA SER A 111 3.98 -6.89 -39.03
C SER A 111 5.36 -6.70 -39.69
N GLU A 112 5.95 -5.52 -39.50
CA GLU A 112 7.26 -5.16 -40.06
C GLU A 112 8.41 -5.29 -39.03
N GLY A 113 8.12 -5.71 -37.80
CA GLY A 113 9.13 -5.82 -36.72
C GLY A 113 9.86 -4.52 -36.45
N ARG A 114 9.10 -3.42 -36.36
CA ARG A 114 9.70 -2.08 -36.16
C ARG A 114 10.22 -1.90 -34.74
N LYS A 115 11.44 -1.45 -34.59
CA LYS A 115 12.05 -1.08 -33.30
C LYS A 115 11.50 0.28 -32.81
N VAL A 116 10.28 0.26 -32.32
CA VAL A 116 9.58 1.42 -31.77
C VAL A 116 9.27 1.19 -30.29
N ALA A 117 9.19 2.25 -29.51
CA ALA A 117 8.90 2.19 -28.08
C ALA A 117 7.85 3.23 -27.67
N LEU A 118 7.01 2.84 -26.71
CA LEU A 118 6.25 3.76 -25.89
C LEU A 118 6.96 3.90 -24.55
N ILE A 119 6.97 5.09 -23.98
CA ILE A 119 7.59 5.34 -22.68
C ILE A 119 6.61 6.02 -21.73
N ASP A 120 6.85 5.86 -20.44
CA ASP A 120 6.10 6.55 -19.40
C ASP A 120 6.72 7.91 -19.06
N LYS A 121 6.07 8.63 -18.15
CA LYS A 121 6.53 9.95 -17.68
C LYS A 121 7.87 9.87 -16.95
N THR A 122 8.10 8.80 -16.18
CA THR A 122 9.34 8.60 -15.42
C THR A 122 10.54 8.43 -16.34
N THR A 123 10.40 7.59 -17.37
CA THR A 123 11.41 7.43 -18.43
C THR A 123 11.67 8.73 -19.18
N ALA A 124 10.60 9.45 -19.53
CA ALA A 124 10.72 10.73 -20.25
C ALA A 124 11.48 11.78 -19.40
N ALA A 125 11.18 11.89 -18.12
CA ALA A 125 11.85 12.81 -17.21
C ALA A 125 13.33 12.48 -17.04
N SER A 126 13.65 11.20 -16.86
CA SER A 126 15.03 10.74 -16.60
C SER A 126 15.95 10.85 -17.82
N LEU A 127 15.46 10.48 -19.01
CA LEU A 127 16.28 10.44 -20.22
C LEU A 127 16.23 11.73 -21.06
N PHE A 128 15.17 12.53 -20.94
CA PHE A 128 14.92 13.67 -21.84
C PHE A 128 14.78 15.02 -21.14
N ASP A 129 14.91 15.13 -19.82
CA ASP A 129 14.70 16.38 -19.06
C ASP A 129 13.38 17.09 -19.40
N ASN A 130 12.31 16.33 -19.62
CA ASN A 130 11.00 16.82 -20.06
C ASN A 130 10.99 17.52 -21.45
N ALA A 131 12.03 17.31 -22.29
CA ALA A 131 12.03 17.76 -23.68
C ALA A 131 11.07 16.93 -24.54
N ASP A 132 10.89 17.33 -25.80
CA ASP A 132 10.09 16.54 -26.74
C ASP A 132 10.73 15.17 -27.00
N VAL A 133 10.01 14.10 -26.71
CA VAL A 133 10.50 12.72 -26.75
C VAL A 133 10.14 12.00 -28.06
N ILE A 134 9.09 12.48 -28.78
CA ILE A 134 8.58 11.79 -29.95
C ILE A 134 9.57 11.86 -31.11
N GLY A 135 9.80 10.72 -31.75
CA GLY A 135 10.77 10.56 -32.84
C GLY A 135 12.24 10.51 -32.39
N ARG A 136 12.50 10.58 -31.08
CA ARG A 136 13.85 10.42 -30.53
C ARG A 136 14.18 8.95 -30.31
N THR A 137 15.48 8.64 -30.33
CA THR A 137 15.98 7.28 -30.13
C THR A 137 16.45 7.09 -28.70
N ILE A 138 16.12 5.95 -28.13
CA ILE A 138 16.69 5.37 -26.90
C ILE A 138 17.37 4.06 -27.26
N GLU A 139 18.34 3.65 -26.47
CA GLU A 139 19.02 2.35 -26.63
C GLU A 139 18.58 1.42 -25.49
N ILE A 140 18.12 0.22 -25.85
CA ILE A 140 17.78 -0.84 -24.91
C ILE A 140 18.78 -1.97 -25.11
N LYS A 141 19.65 -2.20 -24.14
CA LYS A 141 20.74 -3.19 -24.22
C LYS A 141 21.59 -3.06 -25.50
N GLY A 142 21.83 -1.81 -25.93
CA GLY A 142 22.61 -1.51 -27.14
C GLY A 142 21.83 -1.47 -28.44
N GLU A 143 20.55 -1.87 -28.45
CA GLU A 143 19.68 -1.81 -29.62
C GLU A 143 18.87 -0.52 -29.65
N PRO A 144 18.85 0.22 -30.80
CA PRO A 144 18.16 1.49 -30.92
C PRO A 144 16.66 1.29 -31.14
N PHE A 145 15.84 2.02 -30.36
CA PHE A 145 14.38 2.09 -30.48
C PHE A 145 13.93 3.53 -30.63
N VAL A 146 13.01 3.78 -31.57
CA VAL A 146 12.43 5.12 -31.76
C VAL A 146 11.22 5.30 -30.86
N VAL A 147 11.21 6.33 -30.03
CA VAL A 147 10.06 6.66 -29.18
C VAL A 147 8.94 7.22 -30.06
N VAL A 148 7.81 6.54 -30.14
CA VAL A 148 6.66 6.93 -30.95
C VAL A 148 5.49 7.47 -30.13
N GLY A 149 5.47 7.21 -28.83
CA GLY A 149 4.43 7.74 -27.95
C GLY A 149 4.81 7.69 -26.48
N MET A 150 4.00 8.40 -25.69
CA MET A 150 4.01 8.32 -24.24
C MET A 150 2.70 7.71 -23.75
N VAL A 151 2.81 6.93 -22.69
CA VAL A 151 1.65 6.27 -22.07
C VAL A 151 1.52 6.63 -20.61
N ALA A 152 0.29 6.62 -20.12
CA ALA A 152 -0.04 6.68 -18.69
C ALA A 152 -1.28 5.80 -18.44
N LYS A 153 -1.46 5.34 -17.21
CA LYS A 153 -2.72 4.70 -16.82
C LYS A 153 -3.87 5.71 -16.90
N LYS A 154 -5.03 5.29 -17.36
CA LYS A 154 -6.27 6.08 -17.31
C LYS A 154 -6.56 6.44 -15.85
N ALA A 155 -7.22 7.59 -15.61
CA ALA A 155 -7.53 8.04 -14.24
C ALA A 155 -8.39 7.02 -13.47
N GLU A 156 -9.32 6.38 -14.16
CA GLU A 156 -10.18 5.29 -13.67
C GLU A 156 -9.41 3.99 -13.37
N SER A 157 -8.22 3.82 -13.95
CA SER A 157 -7.33 2.68 -13.74
C SER A 157 -6.16 3.01 -12.80
N GLN A 158 -6.23 4.15 -12.11
CA GLN A 158 -5.25 4.48 -11.08
C GLN A 158 -5.74 3.99 -9.72
N PRO A 159 -4.86 3.36 -8.91
CA PRO A 159 -5.24 2.90 -7.59
C PRO A 159 -5.62 4.07 -6.70
N VAL A 160 -6.70 3.89 -5.93
CA VAL A 160 -7.11 4.87 -4.92
C VAL A 160 -6.27 4.67 -3.67
N ILE A 161 -5.39 5.62 -3.39
CA ILE A 161 -4.49 5.57 -2.23
C ILE A 161 -5.22 6.17 -1.02
N ASN A 162 -5.71 5.31 -0.13
CA ASN A 162 -6.40 5.71 1.10
C ASN A 162 -5.58 5.39 2.36
N SER A 163 -4.50 4.64 2.24
CA SER A 163 -3.64 4.23 3.34
C SER A 163 -2.16 4.30 2.97
N MET A 164 -1.30 4.25 3.98
CA MET A 164 0.15 4.14 3.78
C MET A 164 0.54 2.83 3.09
N GLU A 165 -0.22 1.76 3.34
CA GLU A 165 -0.04 0.47 2.70
C GLU A 165 -0.35 0.52 1.21
N ASP A 166 -1.45 1.19 0.83
CA ASP A 166 -1.77 1.45 -0.57
C ASP A 166 -0.64 2.25 -1.24
N TYR A 167 -0.12 3.27 -0.53
CA TYR A 167 0.99 4.06 -1.03
C TYR A 167 2.23 3.20 -1.32
N TYR A 168 2.66 2.37 -0.37
CA TYR A 168 3.82 1.50 -0.58
C TYR A 168 3.59 0.46 -1.67
N ARG A 169 2.40 -0.11 -1.74
CA ARG A 169 2.04 -1.11 -2.76
C ARG A 169 2.05 -0.52 -4.17
N TYR A 170 1.51 0.67 -4.35
CA TYR A 170 1.29 1.24 -5.69
C TYR A 170 2.37 2.24 -6.11
N MET A 171 3.06 2.89 -5.17
CA MET A 171 4.10 3.88 -5.49
C MET A 171 5.50 3.28 -5.67
N SER A 172 5.79 2.09 -5.12
CA SER A 172 7.05 1.41 -5.38
C SER A 172 7.19 1.02 -6.86
N ASP A 173 6.07 0.73 -7.52
CA ASP A 173 6.02 0.39 -8.94
C ASP A 173 6.14 1.60 -9.88
N ASP A 174 5.93 2.81 -9.36
CA ASP A 174 5.93 4.06 -10.14
C ASP A 174 7.32 4.73 -10.20
N GLN A 175 8.32 4.21 -9.49
CA GLN A 175 9.69 4.75 -9.49
C GLN A 175 10.55 4.17 -10.62
N SER A 176 10.17 3.03 -11.19
CA SER A 176 10.86 2.43 -12.32
C SER A 176 10.34 2.99 -13.64
N GLY A 177 11.24 3.39 -14.53
CA GLY A 177 10.84 3.81 -15.88
C GLY A 177 10.24 2.65 -16.66
N LYS A 178 9.12 2.86 -17.35
CA LYS A 178 8.46 1.83 -18.18
C LYS A 178 8.71 2.08 -19.65
N ILE A 179 9.19 1.03 -20.33
CA ILE A 179 9.41 1.01 -21.77
C ILE A 179 8.59 -0.11 -22.37
N ILE A 180 7.76 0.21 -23.32
CA ILE A 180 6.84 -0.73 -23.96
C ILE A 180 7.21 -0.85 -25.43
N ILE A 181 7.48 -2.07 -25.90
CA ILE A 181 7.84 -2.41 -27.27
C ILE A 181 6.85 -3.43 -27.84
N PRO A 182 6.73 -3.57 -29.16
CA PRO A 182 5.98 -4.66 -29.75
C PRO A 182 6.57 -6.02 -29.36
N ASP A 183 5.74 -6.99 -29.08
CA ASP A 183 6.15 -8.32 -28.62
C ASP A 183 7.05 -9.04 -29.62
N ASN A 184 6.76 -8.93 -30.92
CA ASN A 184 7.53 -9.55 -31.98
C ASN A 184 8.97 -9.02 -32.13
N VAL A 185 9.34 -7.92 -31.48
CA VAL A 185 10.74 -7.45 -31.43
C VAL A 185 11.43 -7.81 -30.11
N TRP A 186 10.74 -8.50 -29.20
CA TRP A 186 11.33 -9.00 -27.96
C TRP A 186 12.60 -9.85 -28.19
N PRO A 187 12.63 -10.78 -29.16
CA PRO A 187 13.82 -11.59 -29.44
C PRO A 187 15.04 -10.82 -29.93
N VAL A 188 14.88 -9.55 -30.29
CA VAL A 188 16.04 -8.70 -30.69
C VAL A 188 16.92 -8.37 -29.49
N ILE A 189 16.33 -8.30 -28.30
CA ILE A 189 17.04 -7.91 -27.07
C ILE A 189 17.10 -9.02 -26.01
N TYR A 190 16.24 -10.04 -26.15
CA TYR A 190 16.13 -11.17 -25.23
C TYR A 190 16.12 -12.51 -25.96
N GLN A 191 15.66 -13.55 -25.29
CA GLN A 191 15.63 -14.90 -25.84
C GLN A 191 14.48 -15.08 -26.85
N TYR A 192 14.73 -15.87 -27.92
CA TYR A 192 13.79 -16.03 -29.02
C TYR A 192 12.52 -16.80 -28.62
N ASP A 193 12.67 -17.88 -27.86
CA ASP A 193 11.61 -18.82 -27.48
C ASP A 193 11.17 -18.62 -26.02
N GLU A 194 11.27 -17.41 -25.54
CA GLU A 194 10.84 -17.08 -24.19
C GLU A 194 9.30 -17.11 -24.10
N PRO A 195 8.71 -17.89 -23.16
CA PRO A 195 7.27 -17.92 -22.99
C PRO A 195 6.76 -16.60 -22.46
N GLN A 196 5.62 -16.19 -23.00
CA GLN A 196 4.92 -14.99 -22.57
C GLN A 196 4.27 -15.22 -21.21
N ASN A 197 4.01 -14.11 -20.50
CA ASN A 197 3.03 -14.05 -19.44
C ASN A 197 1.65 -13.76 -20.06
N LEU A 198 0.61 -14.16 -19.35
CA LEU A 198 -0.76 -13.85 -19.70
C LEU A 198 -1.33 -12.86 -18.71
N VAL A 199 -2.11 -11.91 -19.18
CA VAL A 199 -2.98 -11.09 -18.33
C VAL A 199 -4.41 -11.25 -18.82
N VAL A 200 -5.33 -11.48 -17.89
CA VAL A 200 -6.76 -11.54 -18.16
C VAL A 200 -7.46 -10.38 -17.48
N ARG A 201 -8.40 -9.74 -18.17
CA ARG A 201 -9.36 -8.85 -17.53
C ARG A 201 -10.61 -9.64 -17.20
N ALA A 202 -10.96 -9.71 -15.92
CA ALA A 202 -12.18 -10.34 -15.49
C ALA A 202 -13.41 -9.44 -15.82
N LYS A 203 -14.57 -10.04 -16.00
CA LYS A 203 -15.82 -9.29 -16.22
C LYS A 203 -16.29 -8.54 -15.00
N SER A 204 -15.92 -9.04 -13.81
CA SER A 204 -16.17 -8.40 -12.54
C SER A 204 -15.05 -8.73 -11.57
N THR A 205 -14.97 -7.96 -10.48
CA THR A 205 -13.99 -8.23 -9.41
C THR A 205 -14.24 -9.56 -8.72
N ASP A 206 -15.49 -9.99 -8.64
CA ASP A 206 -15.83 -11.28 -8.04
C ASP A 206 -15.34 -12.46 -8.89
N ASP A 207 -15.16 -12.23 -10.19
CA ASP A 207 -14.67 -13.23 -11.14
C ASP A 207 -13.14 -13.28 -11.23
N MET A 208 -12.40 -12.32 -10.63
CA MET A 208 -10.94 -12.20 -10.81
C MET A 208 -10.20 -13.47 -10.44
N THR A 209 -10.43 -13.99 -9.23
CA THR A 209 -9.78 -15.21 -8.75
C THR A 209 -10.08 -16.39 -9.68
N THR A 210 -11.36 -16.60 -9.99
CA THR A 210 -11.78 -17.72 -10.86
C THR A 210 -11.26 -17.57 -12.29
N ALA A 211 -11.23 -16.36 -12.83
CA ALA A 211 -10.65 -16.09 -14.15
C ALA A 211 -9.16 -16.42 -14.20
N GLY A 212 -8.41 -16.00 -13.16
CA GLY A 212 -6.99 -16.29 -13.03
C GLY A 212 -6.70 -17.79 -12.87
N GLU A 213 -7.44 -18.49 -12.03
CA GLU A 213 -7.30 -19.94 -11.81
C GLU A 213 -7.60 -20.73 -13.10
N LYS A 214 -8.73 -20.47 -13.75
CA LYS A 214 -9.11 -21.19 -14.99
C LYS A 214 -8.14 -20.90 -16.15
N ALA A 215 -7.68 -19.65 -16.26
CA ALA A 215 -6.67 -19.31 -17.26
C ALA A 215 -5.34 -20.03 -16.98
N ALA A 216 -4.93 -20.11 -15.71
CA ALA A 216 -3.75 -20.87 -15.31
C ALA A 216 -3.91 -22.37 -15.61
N ASP A 217 -5.08 -22.94 -15.37
CA ASP A 217 -5.35 -24.36 -15.68
C ASP A 217 -5.21 -24.66 -17.19
N ILE A 218 -5.69 -23.77 -18.06
CA ILE A 218 -5.51 -23.90 -19.52
C ILE A 218 -4.02 -23.87 -19.86
N LEU A 219 -3.25 -22.92 -19.30
CA LEU A 219 -1.81 -22.83 -19.57
C LEU A 219 -1.05 -24.03 -18.98
N ASN A 220 -1.45 -24.54 -17.83
CA ASN A 220 -0.83 -25.72 -17.22
C ASN A 220 -1.05 -27.00 -18.04
N ALA A 221 -2.15 -27.10 -18.77
CA ALA A 221 -2.44 -28.23 -19.63
C ALA A 221 -1.45 -28.35 -20.82
N MET A 222 -0.82 -27.25 -21.23
CA MET A 222 0.19 -27.25 -22.29
C MET A 222 1.62 -27.54 -21.81
N LEU A 223 1.87 -27.52 -20.50
CA LEU A 223 3.20 -27.77 -19.94
C LEU A 223 3.60 -29.24 -20.07
N THR A 224 4.88 -29.46 -20.42
CA THR A 224 5.50 -30.80 -20.48
C THR A 224 6.72 -30.87 -19.58
N VAL A 225 6.70 -30.12 -18.49
CA VAL A 225 7.78 -30.00 -17.52
C VAL A 225 7.95 -31.29 -16.71
N SER A 226 9.18 -31.61 -16.33
CA SER A 226 9.49 -32.75 -15.45
C SER A 226 9.36 -32.41 -13.97
N ASP A 227 9.37 -31.12 -13.62
CA ASP A 227 9.26 -30.62 -12.25
C ASP A 227 7.81 -30.19 -11.98
N ASP A 228 7.09 -30.96 -11.18
CA ASP A 228 5.70 -30.71 -10.82
C ASP A 228 5.48 -29.39 -10.06
N THR A 229 6.56 -28.76 -9.58
CA THR A 229 6.49 -27.45 -8.90
C THR A 229 6.42 -26.28 -9.87
N VAL A 230 6.74 -26.49 -11.15
CA VAL A 230 6.67 -25.49 -12.21
C VAL A 230 5.25 -25.44 -12.77
N LYS A 231 4.55 -24.34 -12.51
CA LYS A 231 3.14 -24.14 -12.92
C LYS A 231 2.84 -22.68 -13.19
N TYR A 232 1.93 -22.42 -14.10
CA TYR A 232 1.27 -21.13 -14.20
C TYR A 232 0.33 -20.94 -13.02
N LYS A 233 0.37 -19.77 -12.40
CA LYS A 233 -0.55 -19.35 -11.33
C LYS A 233 -1.11 -17.98 -11.65
N GLY A 234 -2.40 -17.79 -11.42
CA GLY A 234 -3.02 -16.48 -11.43
C GLY A 234 -2.61 -15.70 -10.18
N GLU A 235 -2.20 -14.46 -10.35
CA GLU A 235 -1.93 -13.56 -9.24
C GLU A 235 -3.24 -13.11 -8.62
N ASP A 236 -3.57 -13.65 -7.46
CA ASP A 236 -4.77 -13.24 -6.73
C ASP A 236 -4.55 -11.93 -5.97
N LEU A 237 -4.77 -10.83 -6.65
CA LEU A 237 -4.68 -9.49 -6.09
C LEU A 237 -5.66 -9.28 -4.93
N LEU A 238 -6.81 -9.96 -4.94
CA LEU A 238 -7.79 -9.88 -3.86
C LEU A 238 -7.30 -10.62 -2.62
N GLU A 239 -6.71 -11.80 -2.78
CA GLU A 239 -6.09 -12.55 -1.69
C GLU A 239 -4.91 -11.78 -1.10
N GLN A 240 -4.01 -11.26 -1.93
CA GLN A 240 -2.89 -10.42 -1.48
C GLN A 240 -3.37 -9.19 -0.73
N ALA A 241 -4.39 -8.49 -1.24
CA ALA A 241 -4.98 -7.33 -0.58
C ALA A 241 -5.59 -7.71 0.78
N THR A 242 -6.23 -8.87 0.86
CA THR A 242 -6.81 -9.38 2.11
C THR A 242 -5.72 -9.73 3.12
N GLN A 243 -4.67 -10.42 2.71
CA GLN A 243 -3.53 -10.76 3.58
C GLN A 243 -2.84 -9.53 4.16
N ILE A 244 -2.59 -8.50 3.34
CA ILE A 244 -2.00 -7.24 3.80
C ILE A 244 -2.93 -6.54 4.78
N GLN A 245 -4.24 -6.54 4.53
CA GLN A 245 -5.20 -5.96 5.46
C GLN A 245 -5.23 -6.72 6.80
N GLU A 246 -5.09 -8.04 6.79
CA GLU A 246 -4.99 -8.84 8.01
C GLU A 246 -3.72 -8.53 8.79
N ILE A 247 -2.58 -8.41 8.12
CA ILE A 247 -1.31 -7.99 8.73
C ILE A 247 -1.44 -6.58 9.33
N SER A 248 -2.05 -5.65 8.61
CA SER A 248 -2.31 -4.31 9.08
C SER A 248 -3.21 -4.28 10.31
N ASN A 249 -4.31 -5.02 10.28
CA ASN A 249 -5.22 -5.14 11.41
C ASN A 249 -4.52 -5.75 12.62
N SER A 250 -3.70 -6.79 12.43
CA SER A 250 -2.91 -7.41 13.49
C SER A 250 -1.91 -6.43 14.09
N THR A 251 -1.19 -5.68 13.25
CA THR A 251 -0.24 -4.66 13.68
C THR A 251 -0.94 -3.53 14.46
N ASN A 252 -2.06 -3.04 13.95
CA ASN A 252 -2.86 -2.04 14.65
C ASN A 252 -3.35 -2.54 16.01
N GLN A 253 -3.75 -3.78 16.10
CA GLN A 253 -4.16 -4.39 17.37
C GLN A 253 -3.00 -4.47 18.37
N GLN A 254 -1.80 -4.84 17.92
CA GLN A 254 -0.59 -4.83 18.75
C GLN A 254 -0.27 -3.41 19.26
N LEU A 255 -0.34 -2.41 18.37
CA LEU A 255 -0.12 -1.01 18.76
C LEU A 255 -1.16 -0.53 19.79
N ILE A 256 -2.43 -0.93 19.66
CA ILE A 256 -3.48 -0.62 20.63
C ILE A 256 -3.17 -1.26 22.00
N TRP A 257 -2.68 -2.49 22.05
CA TRP A 257 -2.26 -3.13 23.30
C TRP A 257 -1.09 -2.40 23.96
N ILE A 258 -0.05 -2.03 23.20
CA ILE A 258 1.10 -1.28 23.69
C ILE A 258 0.65 0.10 24.23
N ALA A 259 -0.18 0.80 23.46
CA ALA A 259 -0.73 2.08 23.88
C ALA A 259 -1.58 1.97 25.15
N SER A 260 -2.40 0.91 25.26
CA SER A 260 -3.24 0.65 26.42
C SER A 260 -2.42 0.41 27.68
N ILE A 261 -1.36 -0.39 27.60
CA ILE A 261 -0.44 -0.62 28.72
C ILE A 261 0.25 0.69 29.12
N SER A 262 0.76 1.44 28.15
CA SER A 262 1.39 2.76 28.42
C SER A 262 0.43 3.73 29.10
N LEU A 263 -0.83 3.71 28.70
CA LEU A 263 -1.87 4.56 29.26
C LEU A 263 -2.26 4.14 30.69
N LEU A 264 -2.29 2.83 30.97
CA LEU A 264 -2.48 2.30 32.33
C LEU A 264 -1.36 2.77 33.26
N VAL A 265 -0.10 2.66 32.82
CA VAL A 265 1.06 3.13 33.62
C VAL A 265 0.98 4.64 33.85
N GLY A 266 0.65 5.43 32.80
CA GLY A 266 0.43 6.86 32.92
C GLY A 266 -0.73 7.22 33.89
N GLY A 267 -1.84 6.46 33.82
CA GLY A 267 -2.99 6.61 34.72
C GLY A 267 -2.63 6.35 36.20
N ILE A 268 -1.83 5.30 36.45
CA ILE A 268 -1.31 5.03 37.80
C ILE A 268 -0.43 6.19 38.28
N GLY A 269 0.37 6.78 37.37
CA GLY A 269 1.16 7.99 37.68
C GLY A 269 0.27 9.16 38.09
N VAL A 270 -0.80 9.42 37.37
CA VAL A 270 -1.79 10.47 37.71
C VAL A 270 -2.44 10.16 39.04
N MET A 271 -2.85 8.92 39.30
CA MET A 271 -3.43 8.51 40.57
C MET A 271 -2.47 8.78 41.76
N ASN A 272 -1.18 8.45 41.59
CA ASN A 272 -0.18 8.67 42.62
C ASN A 272 0.04 10.18 42.90
N ILE A 273 0.14 11.01 41.85
CA ILE A 273 0.26 12.46 42.00
C ILE A 273 -0.96 13.02 42.74
N MET A 274 -2.15 12.58 42.36
CA MET A 274 -3.40 13.02 43.00
C MET A 274 -3.49 12.55 44.46
N LEU A 275 -3.03 11.34 44.80
CA LEU A 275 -2.98 10.87 46.18
C LEU A 275 -2.05 11.72 47.04
N VAL A 276 -0.87 12.09 46.52
CA VAL A 276 0.06 13.00 47.19
C VAL A 276 -0.58 14.39 47.37
N SER A 277 -1.18 14.93 46.30
CA SER A 277 -1.88 16.24 46.37
C SER A 277 -3.01 16.25 47.41
N VAL A 278 -3.79 15.17 47.52
CA VAL A 278 -4.84 15.04 48.54
C VAL A 278 -4.24 14.98 49.94
N THR A 279 -3.11 14.28 50.14
CA THR A 279 -2.45 14.23 51.47
C THR A 279 -1.84 15.57 51.87
N GLU A 280 -1.19 16.29 50.94
CA GLU A 280 -0.64 17.60 51.18
C GLU A 280 -1.71 18.65 51.50
N ARG A 281 -2.90 18.55 50.94
CA ARG A 281 -4.03 19.47 51.15
C ARG A 281 -5.05 18.96 52.15
N THR A 282 -4.66 18.03 53.02
CA THR A 282 -5.56 17.41 54.00
C THR A 282 -6.21 18.45 54.93
N GLY A 283 -5.44 19.43 55.45
CA GLY A 283 -5.95 20.51 56.30
C GLY A 283 -6.95 21.43 55.57
N GLU A 284 -6.68 21.77 54.30
CA GLU A 284 -7.59 22.59 53.47
C GLU A 284 -8.92 21.87 53.23
N ILE A 285 -8.86 20.56 52.94
CA ILE A 285 -10.06 19.72 52.75
C ILE A 285 -10.85 19.65 54.06
N GLY A 286 -10.18 19.45 55.18
CA GLY A 286 -10.78 19.44 56.51
C GLY A 286 -11.50 20.75 56.85
N LEU A 287 -10.86 21.90 56.58
CA LEU A 287 -11.42 23.22 56.80
C LEU A 287 -12.66 23.45 55.93
N LYS A 288 -12.59 23.14 54.63
CA LYS A 288 -13.75 23.25 53.71
C LYS A 288 -14.95 22.40 54.17
N LYS A 289 -14.69 21.18 54.68
CA LYS A 289 -15.73 20.32 55.23
C LYS A 289 -16.31 20.81 56.53
N ALA A 290 -15.48 21.36 57.44
CA ALA A 290 -15.92 21.98 58.68
C ALA A 290 -16.84 23.19 58.43
N LEU A 291 -16.58 23.93 57.33
CA LEU A 291 -17.41 25.06 56.87
C LEU A 291 -18.67 24.60 56.10
N GLY A 292 -18.95 23.27 56.00
CA GLY A 292 -20.19 22.74 55.43
C GLY A 292 -20.10 22.34 53.95
N ALA A 293 -18.90 22.19 53.37
CA ALA A 293 -18.77 21.75 51.99
C ALA A 293 -19.30 20.33 51.79
N ARG A 294 -20.20 20.16 50.80
CA ARG A 294 -20.77 18.85 50.48
C ARG A 294 -19.70 17.94 49.86
N LYS A 295 -19.73 16.64 50.17
CA LYS A 295 -18.83 15.63 49.59
C LYS A 295 -18.73 15.70 48.07
N ARG A 296 -19.84 15.91 47.39
CA ARG A 296 -19.90 16.03 45.92
C ARG A 296 -19.04 17.21 45.39
N ARG A 297 -18.99 18.31 46.12
CA ARG A 297 -18.22 19.51 45.74
C ARG A 297 -16.72 19.26 45.79
N ILE A 298 -16.26 18.53 46.80
CA ILE A 298 -14.86 18.12 46.95
C ILE A 298 -14.51 17.09 45.88
N LEU A 299 -15.37 16.09 45.66
CA LEU A 299 -15.22 15.07 44.63
C LEU A 299 -15.05 15.71 43.22
N THR A 300 -15.97 16.62 42.84
CA THR A 300 -15.90 17.27 41.54
C THR A 300 -14.68 18.15 41.38
N GLN A 301 -14.24 18.83 42.45
CA GLN A 301 -13.03 19.66 42.44
C GLN A 301 -11.80 18.83 42.06
N PHE A 302 -11.54 17.70 42.74
CA PHE A 302 -10.38 16.86 42.48
C PHE A 302 -10.50 16.09 41.13
N LEU A 303 -11.72 15.69 40.72
CA LEU A 303 -11.97 15.09 39.43
C LEU A 303 -11.70 16.06 38.29
N THR A 304 -12.12 17.32 38.41
CA THR A 304 -11.82 18.33 37.38
C THR A 304 -10.32 18.63 37.31
N GLU A 305 -9.62 18.63 38.46
CA GLU A 305 -8.17 18.82 38.49
C GLU A 305 -7.46 17.68 37.75
N ALA A 306 -7.84 16.43 38.00
CA ALA A 306 -7.33 15.26 37.26
C ALA A 306 -7.65 15.33 35.75
N ALA A 307 -8.89 15.70 35.39
CA ALA A 307 -9.32 15.81 34.00
C ALA A 307 -8.54 16.91 33.23
N VAL A 308 -8.33 18.06 33.85
CA VAL A 308 -7.55 19.16 33.27
C VAL A 308 -6.10 18.76 33.09
N LEU A 309 -5.49 18.11 34.07
CA LEU A 309 -4.10 17.64 34.00
C LEU A 309 -3.89 16.65 32.89
N THR A 310 -4.80 15.69 32.73
CA THR A 310 -4.71 14.68 31.66
C THR A 310 -5.11 15.23 30.28
N LEU A 311 -6.02 16.22 30.22
CA LEU A 311 -6.33 16.93 28.99
C LEU A 311 -5.10 17.68 28.44
N LEU A 312 -4.41 18.44 29.35
CA LEU A 312 -3.17 19.14 28.97
C LEU A 312 -2.08 18.15 28.54
N GLY A 313 -1.90 17.05 29.29
CA GLY A 313 -0.99 15.97 28.93
C GLY A 313 -1.32 15.36 27.58
N GLY A 314 -2.60 15.13 27.31
CA GLY A 314 -3.09 14.61 26.01
C GLY A 314 -2.80 15.54 24.83
N ILE A 315 -3.01 16.85 25.01
CA ILE A 315 -2.68 17.86 23.99
C ILE A 315 -1.16 17.90 23.72
N ILE A 316 -0.34 17.92 24.78
CA ILE A 316 1.12 17.89 24.64
C ILE A 316 1.58 16.58 23.97
N GLY A 317 0.96 15.45 24.33
CA GLY A 317 1.24 14.15 23.72
C GLY A 317 0.91 14.13 22.23
N VAL A 318 -0.21 14.69 21.81
CA VAL A 318 -0.59 14.82 20.40
C VAL A 318 0.41 15.71 19.64
N LEU A 319 0.78 16.87 20.19
CA LEU A 319 1.76 17.75 19.55
C LEU A 319 3.13 17.06 19.42
N GLY A 320 3.58 16.36 20.46
CA GLY A 320 4.81 15.58 20.43
C GLY A 320 4.75 14.43 19.41
N GLY A 321 3.62 13.72 19.35
CA GLY A 321 3.38 12.65 18.38
C GLY A 321 3.42 13.14 16.92
N ILE A 322 2.79 14.28 16.64
CA ILE A 322 2.83 14.91 15.31
C ILE A 322 4.25 15.33 14.94
N ALA A 323 4.98 15.94 15.89
CA ALA A 323 6.36 16.37 15.67
C ALA A 323 7.28 15.18 15.36
N LEU A 324 7.18 14.09 16.15
CA LEU A 324 7.93 12.85 15.91
C LEU A 324 7.57 12.22 14.56
N ALA A 325 6.29 12.15 14.23
CA ALA A 325 5.83 11.62 12.94
C ALA A 325 6.45 12.41 11.76
N TYR A 326 6.50 13.74 11.87
CA TYR A 326 7.14 14.60 10.86
C TYR A 326 8.65 14.37 10.73
N ILE A 327 9.34 14.17 11.86
CA ILE A 327 10.79 13.89 11.89
C ILE A 327 11.05 12.54 11.21
N ILE A 328 10.29 11.51 11.56
CA ILE A 328 10.41 10.17 10.97
C ILE A 328 10.12 10.22 9.47
N SER A 329 9.08 10.94 9.05
CA SER A 329 8.76 11.14 7.64
C SER A 329 9.92 11.72 6.82
N LYS A 330 10.63 12.70 7.39
CA LYS A 330 11.80 13.30 6.70
C LYS A 330 13.00 12.37 6.62
N VAL A 331 13.19 11.52 7.63
CA VAL A 331 14.34 10.60 7.68
C VAL A 331 14.10 9.37 6.81
N SER A 332 12.87 8.84 6.82
CA SER A 332 12.51 7.58 6.16
C SER A 332 11.85 7.78 4.78
N ALA A 333 11.67 9.03 4.33
CA ALA A 333 10.94 9.40 3.10
C ALA A 333 9.49 8.85 3.03
N VAL A 334 8.92 8.51 4.19
CA VAL A 334 7.56 7.97 4.33
C VAL A 334 6.57 9.11 4.53
N PRO A 335 5.55 9.29 3.67
CA PRO A 335 4.55 10.32 3.88
C PRO A 335 3.70 10.03 5.13
N VAL A 336 3.42 11.07 5.91
CA VAL A 336 2.59 10.98 7.11
C VAL A 336 1.20 11.52 6.82
N ALA A 337 0.18 10.70 7.06
CA ALA A 337 -1.21 11.11 7.06
C ALA A 337 -1.69 11.38 8.49
N ILE A 338 -2.07 12.64 8.77
CA ILE A 338 -2.59 13.04 10.07
C ILE A 338 -4.11 13.05 10.02
N SER A 339 -4.75 12.18 10.80
CA SER A 339 -6.21 12.11 10.93
C SER A 339 -6.71 13.00 12.05
N GLY A 340 -7.49 14.03 11.72
CA GLY A 340 -8.12 14.90 12.72
C GLY A 340 -9.05 14.15 13.69
N VAL A 341 -9.72 13.11 13.20
CA VAL A 341 -10.59 12.26 14.02
C VAL A 341 -9.78 11.51 15.07
N SER A 342 -8.63 10.95 14.68
CA SER A 342 -7.73 10.23 15.60
C SER A 342 -7.19 11.15 16.71
N ILE A 343 -6.91 12.42 16.40
CA ILE A 343 -6.48 13.42 17.39
C ILE A 343 -7.57 13.64 18.43
N VAL A 344 -8.81 13.89 18.01
CA VAL A 344 -9.93 14.10 18.90
C VAL A 344 -10.17 12.88 19.80
N ILE A 345 -10.14 11.68 19.22
CA ILE A 345 -10.30 10.42 19.98
C ILE A 345 -9.18 10.28 21.02
N ALA A 346 -7.93 10.55 20.66
CA ALA A 346 -6.80 10.44 21.58
C ALA A 346 -6.93 11.38 22.80
N VAL A 347 -7.31 12.63 22.56
CA VAL A 347 -7.51 13.62 23.65
C VAL A 347 -8.69 13.25 24.54
N LEU A 348 -9.81 12.82 23.96
CA LEU A 348 -10.98 12.37 24.72
C LEU A 348 -10.64 11.14 25.56
N PHE A 349 -9.90 10.19 24.99
CA PHE A 349 -9.52 8.97 25.70
C PHE A 349 -8.52 9.25 26.84
N SER A 350 -7.55 10.14 26.63
CA SER A 350 -6.64 10.61 27.68
C SER A 350 -7.40 11.25 28.84
N THR A 351 -8.38 12.11 28.55
CA THR A 351 -9.21 12.75 29.55
C THR A 351 -10.06 11.75 30.34
N LEU A 352 -10.65 10.77 29.64
CA LEU A 352 -11.43 9.69 30.26
C LEU A 352 -10.59 8.88 31.26
N ILE A 353 -9.37 8.50 30.87
CA ILE A 353 -8.43 7.81 31.74
C ILE A 353 -8.09 8.65 32.99
N GLY A 354 -7.86 9.94 32.82
CA GLY A 354 -7.65 10.86 33.94
C GLY A 354 -8.82 10.87 34.92
N ILE A 355 -10.05 10.85 34.45
CA ILE A 355 -11.25 10.76 35.30
C ILE A 355 -11.30 9.41 36.00
N ILE A 356 -11.04 8.29 35.33
CA ILE A 356 -11.07 6.95 35.91
C ILE A 356 -10.04 6.81 37.04
N PHE A 357 -8.77 7.15 36.75
CA PHE A 357 -7.69 7.04 37.75
C PHE A 357 -7.74 8.15 38.81
N GLY A 358 -8.31 9.30 38.51
CA GLY A 358 -8.57 10.38 39.45
C GLY A 358 -9.74 10.09 40.42
N LEU A 359 -10.61 9.12 40.09
CA LEU A 359 -11.78 8.82 40.91
C LEU A 359 -11.42 8.31 42.31
N ILE A 360 -10.44 7.40 42.44
CA ILE A 360 -10.02 6.80 43.70
C ILE A 360 -9.50 7.90 44.68
N PRO A 361 -8.52 8.76 44.31
CA PRO A 361 -8.07 9.83 45.21
C PRO A 361 -9.16 10.86 45.50
N SER A 362 -10.01 11.18 44.54
CA SER A 362 -11.10 12.13 44.70
C SER A 362 -12.15 11.63 45.70
N VAL A 363 -12.49 10.33 45.65
CA VAL A 363 -13.40 9.70 46.64
C VAL A 363 -12.76 9.66 48.02
N LYS A 364 -11.45 9.39 48.12
CA LYS A 364 -10.70 9.43 49.38
C LYS A 364 -10.76 10.81 50.01
N ALA A 365 -10.49 11.88 49.21
CA ALA A 365 -10.60 13.27 49.66
C ALA A 365 -12.03 13.63 50.12
N ALA A 366 -13.03 13.21 49.30
CA ALA A 366 -14.43 13.48 49.62
C ALA A 366 -14.95 12.76 50.87
N ASN A 367 -14.38 11.64 51.26
CA ASN A 367 -14.79 10.87 52.46
C ASN A 367 -13.94 11.15 53.69
N MET A 368 -12.93 12.00 53.63
CA MET A 368 -12.06 12.35 54.75
C MET A 368 -12.85 12.92 55.92
N ASN A 369 -12.51 12.56 57.17
CA ASN A 369 -13.14 13.08 58.38
C ASN A 369 -12.58 14.47 58.69
N PRO A 370 -13.40 15.53 58.83
CA PRO A 370 -12.92 16.89 59.13
C PRO A 370 -12.08 16.99 60.40
N ILE A 371 -12.43 16.23 61.47
CA ILE A 371 -11.73 16.27 62.74
C ILE A 371 -10.32 15.68 62.64
N GLU A 372 -10.19 14.56 61.91
CA GLU A 372 -8.90 13.91 61.68
C GLU A 372 -8.02 14.72 60.73
N ALA A 373 -8.63 15.35 59.73
CA ALA A 373 -7.93 16.18 58.75
C ALA A 373 -7.32 17.45 59.38
N LEU A 374 -7.98 18.05 60.39
CA LEU A 374 -7.49 19.23 61.10
C LEU A 374 -6.49 18.88 62.20
N ARG A 375 -6.40 17.62 62.61
CA ARG A 375 -5.48 17.17 63.70
C ARG A 375 -4.12 16.70 63.11
N HIS A 376 -3.99 16.65 61.82
CA HIS A 376 -2.82 16.13 61.09
C HIS A 376 -1.81 17.23 60.72
N GLU A 377 -1.68 18.28 61.53
CA GLU A 377 -0.55 19.20 61.54
C GLU A 377 0.53 18.77 62.54
#